data_83abf6b50654a906d89df5d910331bf5
#
_entry.id   83abf6b50654a906d89df5d910331bf5
#
_cell.length_a   1.000
_cell.length_b   1.000
_cell.length_c   1.000
_cell.angle_alpha   90.00
_cell.angle_beta   90.00
_cell.angle_gamma   90.00
#
_symmetry.space_group_name_H-M   'P 1'
#
loop_
_entity.id
_entity.type
_entity.pdbx_description
1 polymer ?
#
loop_
_entity_poly.entity_id
_entity_poly.type
_entity_poly.pdbx_seq_one_letter_code
_entity_poly.pdbx_strand_id
1 'polypeptide(L)'
;YKCFPGGKFKVLTLSYDDGKLEDKRLVDIFNKNGIRATFNVNSGLTDMPIRLPASEWNDLYDNHEIALHTCTHPTMNRCGSYEIAREILEDKTNIEKIIHKPVRGMALPNGAGNKLITSIAADLGIKYIRPATDQYAVVKSALEYANDCEGPILLGDENGFSMPTDYMNWIPTCHHNHNLVEFGK
;
A
#
# COMPACT_ATOMS: atom_id res chain seq x y z
N TYR A 1 -2.61 22.35 14.49
CA TYR A 1 -3.29 21.19 13.90
C TYR A 1 -2.59 20.81 12.59
N LYS A 2 -2.28 19.51 12.42
CA LYS A 2 -1.82 19.00 11.12
C LYS A 2 -3.05 18.57 10.33
N CYS A 3 -3.18 19.06 9.10
CA CYS A 3 -4.27 18.70 8.18
C CYS A 3 -3.69 18.04 6.93
N PHE A 4 -4.51 17.28 6.24
CA PHE A 4 -4.19 16.82 4.88
C PHE A 4 -4.15 17.99 3.90
N PRO A 5 -3.54 17.83 2.72
CA PRO A 5 -3.48 18.88 1.70
C PRO A 5 -4.85 19.53 1.44
N GLY A 6 -4.87 20.84 1.30
CA GLY A 6 -6.10 21.61 1.15
C GLY A 6 -6.90 21.81 2.45
N GLY A 7 -6.29 21.65 3.62
CA GLY A 7 -6.94 21.84 4.92
C GLY A 7 -7.97 20.77 5.27
N LYS A 8 -7.90 19.61 4.66
CA LYS A 8 -8.82 18.50 4.89
C LYS A 8 -8.52 17.81 6.21
N PHE A 9 -9.55 17.48 6.99
CA PHE A 9 -9.43 16.71 8.24
C PHE A 9 -9.56 15.19 8.04
N LYS A 10 -10.11 14.76 6.90
CA LYS A 10 -10.26 13.34 6.56
C LYS A 10 -9.85 13.13 5.11
N VAL A 11 -9.23 12.00 4.87
CA VAL A 11 -8.85 11.52 3.53
C VAL A 11 -9.15 10.03 3.44
N LEU A 12 -9.66 9.58 2.32
CA LEU A 12 -9.75 8.17 1.97
C LEU A 12 -8.68 7.88 0.94
N THR A 13 -7.85 6.88 1.20
CA THR A 13 -6.92 6.31 0.22
C THR A 13 -7.28 4.85 0.00
N LEU A 14 -7.17 4.41 -1.24
CA LEU A 14 -7.48 3.07 -1.67
C LEU A 14 -6.20 2.41 -2.17
N SER A 15 -5.84 1.28 -1.61
CA SER A 15 -4.59 0.58 -1.94
C SER A 15 -4.86 -0.91 -2.04
N TYR A 16 -4.51 -1.49 -3.19
CA TYR A 16 -4.78 -2.88 -3.55
C TYR A 16 -3.48 -3.59 -3.88
N ASP A 17 -3.40 -4.87 -3.54
CA ASP A 17 -2.17 -5.64 -3.63
C ASP A 17 -2.30 -6.73 -4.70
N ASP A 18 -1.12 -7.17 -5.13
CA ASP A 18 -0.93 -8.36 -5.94
C ASP A 18 -1.08 -8.20 -7.46
N GLY A 19 -1.66 -7.13 -7.98
CA GLY A 19 -1.87 -6.99 -9.42
C GLY A 19 -2.75 -8.10 -9.99
N LYS A 20 -3.96 -8.28 -9.42
CA LYS A 20 -4.86 -9.38 -9.78
C LYS A 20 -5.70 -9.08 -11.01
N LEU A 21 -6.25 -10.11 -11.66
CA LEU A 21 -7.14 -9.94 -12.80
C LEU A 21 -8.39 -9.13 -12.48
N GLU A 22 -8.86 -9.20 -11.24
CA GLU A 22 -9.99 -8.45 -10.71
C GLU A 22 -9.78 -6.93 -10.71
N ASP A 23 -8.54 -6.48 -10.76
CA ASP A 23 -8.20 -5.05 -10.84
C ASP A 23 -8.80 -4.40 -12.11
N LYS A 24 -9.00 -5.15 -13.19
CA LYS A 24 -9.67 -4.66 -14.41
C LYS A 24 -11.07 -4.10 -14.09
N ARG A 25 -11.84 -4.86 -13.31
CA ARG A 25 -13.19 -4.42 -12.88
C ARG A 25 -13.10 -3.26 -11.91
N LEU A 26 -12.14 -3.31 -11.00
CA LEU A 26 -11.97 -2.30 -9.96
C LEU A 26 -11.59 -0.94 -10.58
N VAL A 27 -10.62 -0.94 -11.49
CA VAL A 27 -10.17 0.24 -12.24
C VAL A 27 -11.33 0.85 -13.05
N ASP A 28 -12.14 0.02 -13.72
CA ASP A 28 -13.31 0.51 -14.46
C ASP A 28 -14.30 1.24 -13.54
N ILE A 29 -14.57 0.68 -12.36
CA ILE A 29 -15.43 1.33 -11.34
C ILE A 29 -14.81 2.64 -10.87
N PHE A 30 -13.53 2.66 -10.57
CA PHE A 30 -12.85 3.85 -10.07
C PHE A 30 -12.81 4.97 -11.11
N ASN A 31 -12.45 4.65 -12.35
CA ASN A 31 -12.42 5.62 -13.43
C ASN A 31 -13.79 6.25 -13.70
N LYS A 32 -14.87 5.44 -13.68
CA LYS A 32 -16.26 5.93 -13.83
C LYS A 32 -16.68 6.89 -12.72
N ASN A 33 -16.10 6.76 -11.54
CA ASN A 33 -16.45 7.59 -10.38
C ASN A 33 -15.40 8.65 -10.04
N GLY A 34 -14.37 8.84 -10.87
CA GLY A 34 -13.31 9.83 -10.65
C GLY A 34 -12.45 9.51 -9.42
N ILE A 35 -12.36 8.23 -9.03
CA ILE A 35 -11.59 7.76 -7.88
C ILE A 35 -10.20 7.36 -8.35
N ARG A 36 -9.17 7.71 -7.56
CA ARG A 36 -7.81 7.26 -7.75
C ARG A 36 -7.42 6.29 -6.65
N ALA A 37 -6.61 5.29 -7.00
CA ALA A 37 -6.11 4.28 -6.07
C ALA A 37 -4.63 4.00 -6.32
N THR A 38 -4.01 3.29 -5.41
CA THR A 38 -2.67 2.71 -5.56
C THR A 38 -2.79 1.21 -5.77
N PHE A 39 -2.12 0.68 -6.77
CA PHE A 39 -2.02 -0.74 -7.06
C PHE A 39 -0.58 -1.20 -6.84
N ASN A 40 -0.39 -2.04 -5.84
CA ASN A 40 0.92 -2.56 -5.46
C ASN A 40 1.12 -3.90 -6.17
N VAL A 41 2.05 -3.96 -7.10
CA VAL A 41 2.21 -5.11 -7.99
C VAL A 41 3.50 -5.87 -7.73
N ASN A 42 3.53 -7.16 -8.11
CA ASN A 42 4.69 -8.01 -7.99
C ASN A 42 5.24 -8.29 -9.39
N SER A 43 6.39 -7.74 -9.73
CA SER A 43 6.93 -7.87 -11.09
C SER A 43 7.42 -9.28 -11.46
N GLY A 44 7.77 -10.10 -10.47
CA GLY A 44 8.21 -11.48 -10.68
C GLY A 44 7.09 -12.51 -10.76
N LEU A 45 5.80 -12.10 -10.60
CA LEU A 45 4.66 -13.02 -10.55
C LEU A 45 3.66 -12.82 -11.70
N THR A 46 4.01 -12.04 -12.70
CA THR A 46 3.13 -11.67 -13.82
C THR A 46 2.70 -12.82 -14.73
N ASP A 47 3.45 -13.92 -14.70
CA ASP A 47 3.14 -15.11 -15.51
C ASP A 47 2.12 -16.05 -14.85
N MET A 48 1.70 -15.73 -13.64
CA MET A 48 0.69 -16.53 -12.92
C MET A 48 -0.71 -16.28 -13.51
N PRO A 49 -1.53 -17.32 -13.71
CA PRO A 49 -2.85 -17.19 -14.35
C PRO A 49 -3.84 -16.24 -13.66
N ILE A 50 -3.62 -15.96 -12.37
CA ILE A 50 -4.47 -15.07 -11.57
C ILE A 50 -3.97 -13.62 -11.52
N ARG A 51 -2.83 -13.34 -12.16
CA ARG A 51 -2.19 -12.02 -12.16
C ARG A 51 -2.39 -11.32 -13.51
N LEU A 52 -2.37 -10.01 -13.46
CA LEU A 52 -2.34 -9.18 -14.65
C LEU A 52 -0.99 -9.30 -15.34
N PRO A 53 -0.96 -9.55 -16.65
CA PRO A 53 0.28 -9.45 -17.42
C PRO A 53 0.90 -8.06 -17.29
N ALA A 54 2.21 -8.00 -17.15
CA ALA A 54 2.94 -6.74 -17.04
C ALA A 54 2.69 -5.79 -18.24
N SER A 55 2.45 -6.34 -19.41
CA SER A 55 2.13 -5.57 -20.62
C SER A 55 0.85 -4.74 -20.54
N GLU A 56 -0.06 -5.09 -19.63
CA GLU A 56 -1.32 -4.37 -19.45
C GLU A 56 -1.24 -3.24 -18.41
N TRP A 57 -0.19 -3.18 -17.60
CA TRP A 57 -0.13 -2.27 -16.45
C TRP A 57 -0.17 -0.79 -16.84
N ASN A 58 0.55 -0.42 -17.89
CA ASN A 58 0.68 0.97 -18.30
C ASN A 58 -0.68 1.55 -18.73
N ASP A 59 -1.45 0.79 -19.48
CA ASP A 59 -2.75 1.21 -19.98
C ASP A 59 -3.83 1.11 -18.90
N LEU A 60 -3.83 0.00 -18.16
CA LEU A 60 -4.86 -0.25 -17.16
C LEU A 60 -4.78 0.75 -16.00
N TYR A 61 -3.57 1.02 -15.48
CA TYR A 61 -3.39 1.85 -14.30
C TYR A 61 -3.03 3.31 -14.61
N ASP A 62 -3.25 3.81 -15.83
CA ASP A 62 -2.78 5.15 -16.25
C ASP A 62 -3.23 6.28 -15.31
N ASN A 63 -4.46 6.22 -14.79
CA ASN A 63 -4.99 7.21 -13.85
C ASN A 63 -4.75 6.89 -12.37
N HIS A 64 -3.99 5.84 -12.08
CA HIS A 64 -3.73 5.32 -10.75
C HIS A 64 -2.23 5.32 -10.44
N GLU A 65 -1.89 5.16 -9.17
CA GLU A 65 -0.51 4.93 -8.78
C GLU A 65 -0.18 3.44 -8.88
N ILE A 66 0.98 3.12 -9.43
CA ILE A 66 1.59 1.81 -9.34
C ILE A 66 2.70 1.89 -8.28
N ALA A 67 2.66 0.98 -7.32
CA ALA A 67 3.64 0.86 -6.25
C ALA A 67 4.18 -0.57 -6.14
N LEU A 68 5.24 -0.73 -5.38
CA LEU A 68 5.91 -2.03 -5.18
C LEU A 68 5.13 -2.93 -4.23
N HIS A 69 5.17 -4.24 -4.53
CA HIS A 69 4.76 -5.27 -3.57
C HIS A 69 5.79 -6.39 -3.45
N THR A 70 7.07 -6.06 -3.67
CA THR A 70 8.22 -6.96 -3.82
C THR A 70 8.15 -7.85 -5.07
N CYS A 71 9.30 -8.30 -5.54
CA CYS A 71 9.37 -9.07 -6.80
C CYS A 71 8.63 -10.41 -6.69
N THR A 72 8.85 -11.17 -5.63
CA THR A 72 8.33 -12.54 -5.47
C THR A 72 7.42 -12.76 -4.26
N HIS A 73 6.99 -11.68 -3.59
CA HIS A 73 6.07 -11.71 -2.47
C HIS A 73 6.56 -12.52 -1.24
N PRO A 74 7.81 -12.42 -0.79
CA PRO A 74 8.26 -13.11 0.41
C PRO A 74 7.74 -12.44 1.68
N THR A 75 7.75 -13.16 2.79
CA THR A 75 7.52 -12.58 4.11
C THR A 75 8.80 -11.84 4.55
N MET A 76 8.87 -10.55 4.26
CA MET A 76 10.07 -9.72 4.29
C MET A 76 10.84 -9.73 5.62
N ASN A 77 10.16 -9.84 6.77
CA ASN A 77 10.82 -9.89 8.08
C ASN A 77 11.53 -11.23 8.37
N ARG A 78 11.41 -12.20 7.48
CA ARG A 78 12.13 -13.47 7.51
C ARG A 78 13.34 -13.51 6.56
N CYS A 79 13.50 -12.44 5.77
CA CYS A 79 14.56 -12.32 4.78
C CYS A 79 15.79 -11.64 5.38
N GLY A 80 16.97 -11.99 4.87
CA GLY A 80 18.22 -11.30 5.17
C GLY A 80 18.30 -9.95 4.42
N SER A 81 19.19 -9.05 4.85
CA SER A 81 19.33 -7.70 4.27
C SER A 81 19.56 -7.70 2.75
N TYR A 82 20.38 -8.64 2.26
CA TYR A 82 20.62 -8.80 0.82
C TYR A 82 19.33 -9.15 0.06
N GLU A 83 18.57 -10.10 0.58
CA GLU A 83 17.33 -10.56 -0.05
C GLU A 83 16.26 -9.43 -0.03
N ILE A 84 16.15 -8.71 1.08
CA ILE A 84 15.29 -7.54 1.20
C ILE A 84 15.64 -6.51 0.12
N ALA A 85 16.93 -6.15 0.00
CA ALA A 85 17.39 -5.17 -0.98
C ALA A 85 17.13 -5.65 -2.41
N ARG A 86 17.38 -6.92 -2.71
CA ARG A 86 17.12 -7.53 -4.01
C ARG A 86 15.64 -7.49 -4.37
N GLU A 87 14.77 -7.95 -3.50
CA GLU A 87 13.32 -7.98 -3.72
C GLU A 87 12.74 -6.59 -4.03
N ILE A 88 13.21 -5.56 -3.32
CA ILE A 88 12.78 -4.18 -3.55
C ILE A 88 13.38 -3.63 -4.85
N LEU A 89 14.69 -3.81 -5.06
CA LEU A 89 15.38 -3.23 -6.22
C LEU A 89 14.97 -3.85 -7.54
N GLU A 90 14.83 -5.18 -7.59
CA GLU A 90 14.38 -5.89 -8.78
C GLU A 90 12.94 -5.49 -9.14
N ASP A 91 12.03 -5.48 -8.15
CA ASP A 91 10.65 -5.08 -8.37
C ASP A 91 10.57 -3.65 -8.90
N LYS A 92 11.26 -2.72 -8.24
CA LYS A 92 11.34 -1.31 -8.64
C LYS A 92 11.85 -1.18 -10.08
N THR A 93 12.97 -1.81 -10.38
CA THR A 93 13.61 -1.73 -11.70
C THR A 93 12.71 -2.28 -12.80
N ASN A 94 12.06 -3.40 -12.55
CA ASN A 94 11.16 -4.03 -13.52
C ASN A 94 9.92 -3.18 -13.78
N ILE A 95 9.28 -2.70 -12.72
CA ILE A 95 8.08 -1.86 -12.85
C ILE A 95 8.42 -0.54 -13.56
N GLU A 96 9.49 0.16 -13.16
CA GLU A 96 9.89 1.42 -13.77
C GLU A 96 10.23 1.28 -15.27
N LYS A 97 10.78 0.15 -15.69
CA LYS A 97 11.01 -0.16 -17.12
C LYS A 97 9.69 -0.28 -17.91
N ILE A 98 8.64 -0.82 -17.28
CA ILE A 98 7.34 -1.03 -17.92
C ILE A 98 6.56 0.27 -18.00
N ILE A 99 6.45 0.99 -16.86
CA ILE A 99 5.58 2.17 -16.77
C ILE A 99 6.27 3.47 -17.19
N HIS A 100 7.59 3.47 -17.36
CA HIS A 100 8.42 4.64 -17.71
C HIS A 100 8.26 5.83 -16.73
N LYS A 101 7.94 5.54 -15.48
CA LYS A 101 7.76 6.51 -14.40
C LYS A 101 8.47 6.01 -13.13
N PRO A 102 8.99 6.90 -12.28
CA PRO A 102 9.60 6.48 -11.01
C PRO A 102 8.55 5.95 -10.03
N VAL A 103 8.82 4.80 -9.44
CA VAL A 103 7.99 4.22 -8.39
C VAL A 103 8.50 4.68 -7.02
N ARG A 104 7.61 5.13 -6.17
CA ARG A 104 7.96 5.74 -4.87
C ARG A 104 7.30 5.08 -3.66
N GLY A 105 6.24 4.32 -3.87
CA GLY A 105 5.49 3.65 -2.84
C GLY A 105 5.76 2.16 -2.78
N MET A 106 5.52 1.56 -1.63
CA MET A 106 5.61 0.12 -1.42
C MET A 106 4.55 -0.35 -0.43
N ALA A 107 3.95 -1.50 -0.68
CA ALA A 107 3.21 -2.26 0.31
C ALA A 107 3.99 -3.50 0.73
N LEU A 108 3.92 -3.85 2.01
CA LEU A 108 4.64 -5.01 2.54
C LEU A 108 3.84 -6.30 2.35
N PRO A 109 4.39 -7.31 1.70
CA PRO A 109 3.77 -8.64 1.66
C PRO A 109 3.51 -9.18 3.08
N ASN A 110 2.31 -9.71 3.29
CA ASN A 110 1.88 -10.26 4.58
C ASN A 110 1.95 -9.25 5.75
N GLY A 111 2.06 -7.96 5.47
CA GLY A 111 2.11 -6.89 6.46
C GLY A 111 3.37 -6.85 7.33
N ALA A 112 4.29 -7.76 7.11
CA ALA A 112 5.45 -7.96 7.97
C ALA A 112 6.57 -6.94 7.70
N GLY A 113 6.72 -5.96 8.58
CA GLY A 113 7.75 -4.93 8.50
C GLY A 113 8.66 -4.89 9.73
N ASN A 114 9.84 -4.27 9.58
CA ASN A 114 10.75 -3.91 10.65
C ASN A 114 11.64 -2.73 10.22
N LYS A 115 12.42 -2.18 11.15
CA LYS A 115 13.33 -1.04 10.89
C LYS A 115 14.37 -1.30 9.81
N LEU A 116 14.84 -2.54 9.66
CA LEU A 116 15.80 -2.91 8.62
C LEU A 116 15.18 -2.75 7.24
N ILE A 117 13.95 -3.25 7.05
CA ILE A 117 13.22 -3.14 5.78
C ILE A 117 12.98 -1.67 5.43
N THR A 118 12.54 -0.86 6.40
CA THR A 118 12.28 0.57 6.15
C THR A 118 13.56 1.33 5.81
N SER A 119 14.69 1.04 6.46
CA SER A 119 15.98 1.64 6.14
C SER A 119 16.44 1.29 4.72
N ILE A 120 16.42 0.00 4.36
CA ILE A 120 16.82 -0.44 3.02
C ILE A 120 15.93 0.17 1.95
N ALA A 121 14.62 0.17 2.16
CA ALA A 121 13.68 0.76 1.21
C ALA A 121 13.91 2.27 1.03
N ALA A 122 14.18 3.01 2.11
CA ALA A 122 14.51 4.42 2.05
C ALA A 122 15.78 4.69 1.25
N ASP A 123 16.83 3.89 1.46
CA ASP A 123 18.09 3.96 0.72
C ASP A 123 17.89 3.68 -0.78
N LEU A 124 16.94 2.82 -1.14
CA LEU A 124 16.53 2.53 -2.51
C LEU A 124 15.54 3.55 -3.11
N GLY A 125 15.27 4.64 -2.38
CA GLY A 125 14.48 5.77 -2.87
C GLY A 125 12.96 5.62 -2.71
N ILE A 126 12.49 4.63 -1.95
CA ILE A 126 11.08 4.51 -1.57
C ILE A 126 10.72 5.63 -0.59
N LYS A 127 9.57 6.25 -0.77
CA LYS A 127 9.12 7.42 0.00
C LYS A 127 8.06 7.11 1.05
N TYR A 128 7.34 6.01 0.89
CA TYR A 128 6.40 5.52 1.89
C TYR A 128 6.25 4.01 1.79
N ILE A 129 5.95 3.40 2.91
CA ILE A 129 5.64 1.97 3.03
C ILE A 129 4.28 1.83 3.71
N ARG A 130 3.41 1.01 3.13
CA ARG A 130 2.15 0.60 3.74
C ARG A 130 2.29 -0.83 4.28
N PRO A 131 2.26 -1.03 5.59
CA PRO A 131 2.10 -2.37 6.15
C PRO A 131 0.66 -2.84 5.93
N ALA A 132 0.39 -4.13 6.07
CA ALA A 132 -0.93 -4.68 6.21
C ALA A 132 -1.07 -5.24 7.62
N THR A 133 -2.15 -4.92 8.30
CA THR A 133 -2.48 -5.53 9.58
C THR A 133 -3.94 -5.92 9.61
N ASP A 134 -4.19 -7.18 9.90
CA ASP A 134 -5.54 -7.74 10.10
C ASP A 134 -5.91 -7.77 11.59
N GLN A 135 -5.06 -7.22 12.45
CA GLN A 135 -5.26 -7.33 13.89
C GLN A 135 -6.33 -6.36 14.38
N TYR A 136 -7.52 -6.85 14.56
CA TYR A 136 -8.63 -6.11 15.18
C TYR A 136 -8.25 -5.40 16.49
N ALA A 137 -7.35 -6.00 17.26
CA ALA A 137 -6.81 -5.40 18.47
C ALA A 137 -6.03 -4.10 18.22
N VAL A 138 -5.30 -4.02 17.11
CA VAL A 138 -4.56 -2.79 16.72
C VAL A 138 -5.54 -1.70 16.29
N VAL A 139 -6.56 -2.05 15.50
CA VAL A 139 -7.61 -1.12 15.11
C VAL A 139 -8.35 -0.57 16.32
N LYS A 140 -8.72 -1.45 17.25
CA LYS A 140 -9.37 -1.05 18.51
C LYS A 140 -8.51 -0.11 19.33
N SER A 141 -7.23 -0.43 19.50
CA SER A 141 -6.29 0.43 20.25
C SER A 141 -6.08 1.78 19.59
N ALA A 142 -6.00 1.81 18.25
CA ALA A 142 -5.86 3.04 17.49
C ALA A 142 -7.12 3.92 17.61
N LEU A 143 -8.30 3.32 17.57
CA LEU A 143 -9.57 4.03 17.75
C LEU A 143 -9.74 4.55 19.18
N GLU A 144 -9.38 3.76 20.18
CA GLU A 144 -9.38 4.17 21.60
C GLU A 144 -8.43 5.36 21.79
N TYR A 145 -7.20 5.26 21.28
CA TYR A 145 -6.22 6.34 21.38
C TYR A 145 -6.67 7.60 20.61
N ALA A 146 -7.32 7.45 19.44
CA ALA A 146 -7.83 8.57 18.66
C ALA A 146 -8.97 9.31 19.36
N ASN A 147 -9.77 8.61 20.17
CA ASN A 147 -10.84 9.24 20.96
C ASN A 147 -10.31 10.08 22.11
N ASP A 148 -9.11 9.74 22.65
CA ASP A 148 -8.49 10.42 23.77
C ASP A 148 -7.60 11.61 23.33
N CYS A 149 -7.42 11.82 22.03
CA CYS A 149 -6.56 12.85 21.47
C CYS A 149 -7.35 13.99 20.84
N GLU A 150 -7.05 15.21 21.26
CA GLU A 150 -7.57 16.44 20.62
C GLU A 150 -6.82 16.74 19.30
N GLY A 151 -7.09 16.00 18.24
CA GLY A 151 -6.52 16.29 16.93
C GLY A 151 -6.08 15.06 16.15
N PRO A 152 -5.60 15.26 14.92
CA PRO A 152 -5.17 14.16 14.09
C PRO A 152 -3.90 13.51 14.65
N ILE A 153 -3.94 12.21 14.80
CA ILE A 153 -2.83 11.39 15.22
C ILE A 153 -2.13 10.89 13.95
N LEU A 154 -0.84 11.09 13.86
CA LEU A 154 0.00 10.47 12.84
C LEU A 154 0.66 9.24 13.47
N LEU A 155 0.10 8.07 13.20
CA LEU A 155 0.73 6.80 13.52
C LEU A 155 1.64 6.43 12.34
N GLY A 156 2.86 6.42 12.54
CA GLY A 156 3.91 6.09 11.61
C GLY A 156 5.21 6.13 12.39
N ASP A 157 6.30 5.93 11.70
CA ASP A 157 7.56 6.33 12.28
C ASP A 157 7.61 7.87 12.42
N GLU A 158 8.50 8.36 13.26
CA GLU A 158 8.67 9.80 13.51
C GLU A 158 8.96 10.63 12.25
N ASN A 159 9.39 9.99 11.17
CA ASN A 159 9.67 10.59 9.87
C ASN A 159 8.47 10.52 8.92
N GLY A 160 7.38 9.83 9.29
CA GLY A 160 6.21 9.63 8.43
C GLY A 160 6.46 8.73 7.22
N PHE A 161 7.56 7.96 7.24
CA PHE A 161 7.95 7.10 6.13
C PHE A 161 7.10 5.82 6.07
N SER A 162 6.80 5.24 7.21
CA SER A 162 5.91 4.08 7.32
C SER A 162 4.52 4.53 7.74
N MET A 163 3.53 4.25 6.91
CA MET A 163 2.15 4.56 7.21
C MET A 163 1.42 3.31 7.71
N PRO A 164 0.78 3.37 8.86
CA PRO A 164 -0.06 2.27 9.33
C PRO A 164 -1.30 2.13 8.46
N THR A 165 -1.81 0.92 8.33
CA THR A 165 -2.97 0.61 7.50
C THR A 165 -4.31 1.01 8.08
N ASP A 166 -4.37 1.21 9.37
CA ASP A 166 -5.60 1.40 10.16
C ASP A 166 -5.72 2.79 10.78
N TYR A 167 -5.16 3.76 10.10
CA TYR A 167 -4.87 5.02 10.69
C TYR A 167 -5.96 6.08 10.50
N MET A 168 -6.20 6.89 11.53
CA MET A 168 -7.09 8.07 11.51
C MET A 168 -8.50 7.83 10.95
N ASN A 169 -9.21 6.86 11.44
CA ASN A 169 -10.46 6.38 10.88
C ASN A 169 -10.30 5.62 9.55
N TRP A 170 -9.10 5.21 9.24
CA TRP A 170 -8.83 4.20 8.26
C TRP A 170 -9.18 2.86 8.86
N ILE A 171 -10.37 2.45 8.64
CA ILE A 171 -10.77 1.11 8.94
C ILE A 171 -10.22 0.29 7.78
N PRO A 172 -9.30 -0.64 8.02
CA PRO A 172 -8.81 -1.49 6.96
C PRO A 172 -10.00 -2.24 6.39
N THR A 173 -10.35 -1.89 5.18
CA THR A 173 -11.34 -2.61 4.41
C THR A 173 -10.65 -3.76 3.68
N CYS A 174 -9.75 -4.45 4.38
CA CYS A 174 -9.15 -5.60 3.79
C CYS A 174 -10.17 -6.73 3.69
N HIS A 175 -9.94 -7.57 2.79
CA HIS A 175 -10.58 -8.74 2.25
C HIS A 175 -11.20 -9.77 3.25
N HIS A 176 -11.38 -9.42 4.50
CA HIS A 176 -11.89 -10.34 5.53
C HIS A 176 -13.29 -9.95 6.02
N ASN A 177 -14.28 -10.03 5.11
CA ASN A 177 -15.71 -9.99 5.45
C ASN A 177 -16.20 -8.82 6.32
N HIS A 178 -15.59 -7.64 6.20
CA HIS A 178 -16.11 -6.47 6.88
C HIS A 178 -17.28 -5.86 6.10
N ASN A 179 -18.38 -5.65 6.78
CA ASN A 179 -19.52 -4.95 6.21
C ASN A 179 -19.23 -3.44 6.16
N LEU A 180 -18.83 -2.96 5.00
CA LEU A 180 -18.48 -1.55 4.78
C LEU A 180 -19.60 -0.57 5.18
N VAL A 181 -20.85 -1.02 5.17
CA VAL A 181 -21.99 -0.20 5.55
C VAL A 181 -22.04 0.07 7.06
N GLU A 182 -21.51 -0.83 7.88
CA GLU A 182 -21.43 -0.64 9.33
C GLU A 182 -20.36 0.35 9.74
N PHE A 183 -19.32 0.52 8.93
CA PHE A 183 -18.24 1.46 9.17
C PHE A 183 -18.51 2.89 8.67
N GLY A 184 -19.51 3.07 7.83
CA GLY A 184 -19.89 4.38 7.28
C GLY A 184 -20.90 5.17 8.13
N LYS A 185 -21.33 4.62 9.26
CA LYS A 185 -22.22 5.28 10.23
C LYS A 185 -21.41 5.87 11.37
#